data_ba8556f36df0f67de0e39c0ff6ddc9bd
#
_entry.id   ba8556f36df0f67de0e39c0ff6ddc9bd
#
_cell.length_a   1.000
_cell.length_b   1.000
_cell.length_c   1.000
_cell.angle_alpha   90.00
_cell.angle_beta   90.00
_cell.angle_gamma   90.00
#
_symmetry.space_group_name_H-M   'P 1'
#
loop_
_entity.id
_entity.type
_entity.pdbx_description
1 polymer ?
#
loop_
_entity_poly.entity_id
_entity_poly.type
_entity_poly.pdbx_seq_one_letter_code
_entity_poly.pdbx_strand_id
1 'polypeptide(L)'
;MSASILIVDDEEAIRTSLRSILEDEGYEVAVAANGLEALKIYGTDPPDLMILDIWMPEMDGLETLRRVKEFVPTTQVMMISGHGSIETAVKAIKLGAYDYIEKPLSLENVTFRVKQALEQYRLAQENRALRSKVERKFELVGQSPVMQRLRELIATAGPTNSRVLIGGENGTGKELVARAIHLHSPRADHPFVAVNCAAIPETLIESELFGHEKGSFTGAISMKRGQFEQANGGTLFLDEIGDMSLSTQAKVLRALQEQQFTRVGGTKLMKVDVRVLAASNKDLEKEIGKGQFREDLYYRLNVVPIVVPPLRERREDIPALVQHFMRLHAEEQGLRMKDVSPEAMGVFQQYDWPGNIRELRNLIERLMIMVPGFTIEAAQATLSLQGRTTGVVPTNTASATPLLSKSYDSLRDARNAFEKEYISRKLREHHWNISRTADDLKIERSHLHRKIKLLDVEMRPEG
;
A
#
# COMPACT_ATOMS: atom_id res chain seq x y z
N MET A 1 11.15 -22.13 -12.17
CA MET A 1 11.07 -22.21 -13.63
C MET A 1 12.48 -22.02 -14.15
N SER A 2 12.90 -22.84 -15.12
CA SER A 2 14.16 -22.64 -15.83
C SER A 2 14.08 -21.35 -16.63
N ALA A 3 15.17 -20.61 -16.72
CA ALA A 3 15.19 -19.39 -17.52
C ALA A 3 15.24 -19.76 -19.02
N SER A 4 14.56 -18.97 -19.85
CA SER A 4 14.50 -19.18 -21.30
C SER A 4 15.53 -18.32 -22.05
N ILE A 5 16.28 -18.93 -22.95
CA ILE A 5 17.33 -18.27 -23.70
C ILE A 5 17.10 -18.48 -25.21
N LEU A 6 17.16 -17.42 -25.99
CA LEU A 6 17.14 -17.50 -27.45
C LEU A 6 18.53 -17.21 -28.02
N ILE A 7 19.08 -18.14 -28.75
CA ILE A 7 20.37 -18.00 -29.47
C ILE A 7 20.07 -17.67 -30.93
N VAL A 8 20.67 -16.58 -31.42
CA VAL A 8 20.48 -16.11 -32.78
C VAL A 8 21.87 -15.94 -33.42
N ASP A 9 22.21 -16.82 -34.33
CA ASP A 9 23.50 -16.84 -35.04
C ASP A 9 23.26 -17.55 -36.38
N ASP A 10 23.88 -17.14 -37.45
CA ASP A 10 23.75 -17.79 -38.78
C ASP A 10 24.57 -19.09 -38.86
N GLU A 11 25.63 -19.24 -38.05
CA GLU A 11 26.47 -20.42 -38.00
C GLU A 11 25.80 -21.54 -37.17
N GLU A 12 25.39 -22.66 -37.81
CA GLU A 12 24.76 -23.80 -37.15
C GLU A 12 25.65 -24.43 -36.05
N ALA A 13 26.97 -24.46 -36.30
CA ALA A 13 27.94 -25.03 -35.35
C ALA A 13 27.94 -24.23 -34.01
N ILE A 14 27.85 -22.91 -34.10
CA ILE A 14 27.79 -22.02 -32.91
C ILE A 14 26.46 -22.21 -32.16
N ARG A 15 25.36 -22.21 -32.89
CA ARG A 15 24.02 -22.45 -32.29
C ARG A 15 23.98 -23.77 -31.54
N THR A 16 24.48 -24.86 -32.16
CA THR A 16 24.49 -26.20 -31.56
C THR A 16 25.39 -26.28 -30.35
N SER A 17 26.59 -25.70 -30.40
CA SER A 17 27.54 -25.68 -29.27
C SER A 17 26.95 -24.90 -28.07
N LEU A 18 26.47 -23.67 -28.31
CA LEU A 18 25.90 -22.83 -27.25
C LEU A 18 24.66 -23.46 -26.67
N ARG A 19 23.80 -24.06 -27.50
CA ARG A 19 22.59 -24.76 -27.07
C ARG A 19 22.95 -25.90 -26.11
N SER A 20 23.86 -26.79 -26.49
CA SER A 20 24.26 -27.92 -25.65
C SER A 20 24.77 -27.47 -24.28
N ILE A 21 25.64 -26.44 -24.28
CA ILE A 21 26.23 -25.90 -23.04
C ILE A 21 25.17 -25.31 -22.12
N LEU A 22 24.26 -24.52 -22.66
CA LEU A 22 23.26 -23.83 -21.86
C LEU A 22 22.13 -24.79 -21.41
N GLU A 23 21.79 -25.81 -22.20
CA GLU A 23 20.91 -26.89 -21.79
C GLU A 23 21.54 -27.74 -20.66
N ASP A 24 22.85 -28.02 -20.70
CA ASP A 24 23.59 -28.70 -19.63
C ASP A 24 23.60 -27.90 -18.32
N GLU A 25 23.59 -26.56 -18.39
CA GLU A 25 23.45 -25.66 -17.25
C GLU A 25 21.98 -25.54 -16.74
N GLY A 26 21.01 -26.19 -17.42
CA GLY A 26 19.62 -26.28 -17.01
C GLY A 26 18.72 -25.18 -17.53
N TYR A 27 19.12 -24.46 -18.58
CA TYR A 27 18.29 -23.44 -19.24
C TYR A 27 17.41 -24.06 -20.35
N GLU A 28 16.29 -23.42 -20.63
CA GLU A 28 15.47 -23.74 -21.82
C GLU A 28 15.99 -22.92 -23.01
N VAL A 29 16.45 -23.61 -24.08
CA VAL A 29 17.12 -22.95 -25.17
C VAL A 29 16.39 -23.09 -26.49
N ALA A 30 15.98 -21.97 -27.08
CA ALA A 30 15.51 -21.85 -28.44
C ALA A 30 16.64 -21.32 -29.34
N VAL A 31 16.58 -21.62 -30.63
CA VAL A 31 17.56 -21.16 -31.62
C VAL A 31 16.87 -20.54 -32.82
N ALA A 32 17.53 -19.56 -33.44
CA ALA A 32 17.11 -18.93 -34.68
C ALA A 32 18.34 -18.72 -35.58
N ALA A 33 18.17 -18.84 -36.90
CA ALA A 33 19.26 -18.69 -37.86
C ALA A 33 19.44 -17.25 -38.36
N ASN A 34 18.52 -16.37 -38.12
CA ASN A 34 18.58 -14.94 -38.51
C ASN A 34 17.63 -14.07 -37.65
N GLY A 35 17.74 -12.74 -37.80
CA GLY A 35 16.94 -11.79 -37.04
C GLY A 35 15.44 -11.88 -37.30
N LEU A 36 14.98 -12.27 -38.52
CA LEU A 36 13.56 -12.39 -38.84
C LEU A 36 12.92 -13.58 -38.11
N GLU A 37 13.63 -14.71 -38.07
CA GLU A 37 13.20 -15.89 -37.32
C GLU A 37 13.17 -15.60 -35.80
N ALA A 38 14.21 -14.93 -35.29
CA ALA A 38 14.28 -14.51 -33.91
C ALA A 38 13.07 -13.64 -33.50
N LEU A 39 12.67 -12.66 -34.33
CA LEU A 39 11.51 -11.81 -34.05
C LEU A 39 10.18 -12.57 -34.09
N LYS A 40 10.06 -13.62 -34.90
CA LYS A 40 8.87 -14.49 -34.91
C LYS A 40 8.75 -15.28 -33.60
N ILE A 41 9.84 -15.91 -33.15
CA ILE A 41 9.89 -16.63 -31.87
C ILE A 41 9.60 -15.64 -30.72
N TYR A 42 10.26 -14.51 -30.74
CA TYR A 42 10.10 -13.45 -29.75
C TYR A 42 8.65 -12.93 -29.61
N GLY A 43 7.93 -12.82 -30.73
CA GLY A 43 6.53 -12.38 -30.74
C GLY A 43 5.55 -13.41 -30.16
N THR A 44 5.96 -14.68 -30.06
CA THR A 44 5.12 -15.78 -29.52
C THR A 44 5.46 -16.06 -28.05
N ASP A 45 6.74 -16.14 -27.73
CA ASP A 45 7.24 -16.43 -26.37
C ASP A 45 8.56 -15.67 -26.15
N PRO A 46 8.49 -14.48 -25.53
CA PRO A 46 9.67 -13.64 -25.30
C PRO A 46 10.65 -14.31 -24.33
N PRO A 47 11.92 -14.54 -24.71
CA PRO A 47 12.91 -15.13 -23.82
C PRO A 47 13.38 -14.15 -22.72
N ASP A 48 13.90 -14.69 -21.61
CA ASP A 48 14.53 -13.90 -20.55
C ASP A 48 15.86 -13.27 -21.01
N LEU A 49 16.61 -14.01 -21.85
CA LEU A 49 17.87 -13.58 -22.43
C LEU A 49 17.92 -13.94 -23.93
N MET A 50 18.40 -13.02 -24.74
CA MET A 50 18.74 -13.26 -26.14
C MET A 50 20.26 -13.15 -26.31
N ILE A 51 20.87 -14.16 -26.94
CA ILE A 51 22.25 -14.13 -27.38
C ILE A 51 22.22 -13.92 -28.91
N LEU A 52 22.77 -12.82 -29.39
CA LEU A 52 22.52 -12.32 -30.74
C LEU A 52 23.81 -11.99 -31.47
N ASP A 53 24.07 -12.69 -32.59
CA ASP A 53 25.20 -12.32 -33.46
C ASP A 53 24.88 -10.99 -34.19
N ILE A 54 25.92 -10.22 -34.42
CA ILE A 54 25.83 -8.95 -35.13
C ILE A 54 25.71 -9.17 -36.63
N TRP A 55 26.55 -10.05 -37.20
CA TRP A 55 26.65 -10.24 -38.62
C TRP A 55 25.85 -11.44 -39.09
N MET A 56 24.65 -11.18 -39.57
CA MET A 56 23.74 -12.22 -40.08
C MET A 56 23.08 -11.79 -41.37
N PRO A 57 22.73 -12.75 -42.27
CA PRO A 57 21.99 -12.45 -43.49
C PRO A 57 20.57 -11.95 -43.19
N GLU A 58 19.95 -11.28 -44.18
CA GLU A 58 18.60 -10.74 -44.18
C GLU A 58 18.37 -9.58 -43.19
N MET A 59 18.59 -9.79 -41.91
CA MET A 59 18.51 -8.75 -40.88
C MET A 59 19.66 -8.88 -39.91
N ASP A 60 20.47 -7.81 -39.80
CA ASP A 60 21.59 -7.78 -38.88
C ASP A 60 21.20 -7.71 -37.41
N GLY A 61 22.14 -8.06 -36.52
CA GLY A 61 21.88 -8.11 -35.09
C GLY A 61 21.59 -6.74 -34.46
N LEU A 62 22.13 -5.64 -34.99
CA LEU A 62 21.86 -4.31 -34.45
C LEU A 62 20.42 -3.85 -34.74
N GLU A 63 19.92 -4.16 -35.96
CA GLU A 63 18.51 -3.88 -36.31
C GLU A 63 17.55 -4.79 -35.53
N THR A 64 17.94 -6.07 -35.33
CA THR A 64 17.18 -7.01 -34.49
C THR A 64 17.11 -6.50 -33.04
N LEU A 65 18.23 -6.08 -32.47
CA LEU A 65 18.31 -5.49 -31.12
C LEU A 65 17.37 -4.29 -30.99
N ARG A 66 17.41 -3.37 -31.96
CA ARG A 66 16.56 -2.18 -31.96
C ARG A 66 15.08 -2.55 -31.89
N ARG A 67 14.62 -3.47 -32.73
CA ARG A 67 13.23 -3.94 -32.77
C ARG A 67 12.84 -4.66 -31.49
N VAL A 68 13.68 -5.54 -30.97
CA VAL A 68 13.42 -6.24 -29.69
C VAL A 68 13.23 -5.22 -28.56
N LYS A 69 14.07 -4.20 -28.48
CA LYS A 69 13.99 -3.18 -27.43
C LYS A 69 12.79 -2.24 -27.59
N GLU A 70 12.31 -2.03 -28.81
CA GLU A 70 11.05 -1.29 -29.06
C GLU A 70 9.82 -2.08 -28.58
N PHE A 71 9.78 -3.41 -28.74
CA PHE A 71 8.65 -4.26 -28.33
C PHE A 71 8.63 -4.55 -26.82
N VAL A 72 9.75 -5.01 -26.26
CA VAL A 72 9.87 -5.34 -24.84
C VAL A 72 11.24 -4.87 -24.33
N PRO A 73 11.32 -3.67 -23.75
CA PRO A 73 12.58 -3.09 -23.28
C PRO A 73 13.34 -3.93 -22.23
N THR A 74 12.68 -4.92 -21.63
CA THR A 74 13.19 -5.66 -20.46
C THR A 74 14.01 -6.87 -20.78
N THR A 75 13.77 -7.55 -21.91
CA THR A 75 14.58 -8.72 -22.31
C THR A 75 16.06 -8.34 -22.35
N GLN A 76 16.92 -9.10 -21.69
CA GLN A 76 18.35 -8.89 -21.77
C GLN A 76 18.84 -9.37 -23.14
N VAL A 77 19.67 -8.58 -23.80
CA VAL A 77 20.27 -8.95 -25.09
C VAL A 77 21.78 -8.87 -24.96
N MET A 78 22.45 -9.99 -25.19
CA MET A 78 23.89 -10.12 -25.20
C MET A 78 24.32 -10.24 -26.65
N MET A 79 25.17 -9.34 -27.11
CA MET A 79 25.66 -9.35 -28.48
C MET A 79 26.91 -10.20 -28.60
N ILE A 80 27.04 -10.94 -29.71
CA ILE A 80 28.24 -11.69 -30.08
C ILE A 80 28.77 -11.18 -31.41
N SER A 81 30.08 -11.16 -31.62
CA SER A 81 30.65 -10.83 -32.92
C SER A 81 32.05 -11.43 -33.14
N GLY A 82 32.31 -11.89 -34.34
CA GLY A 82 33.63 -12.37 -34.77
C GLY A 82 34.56 -11.27 -35.30
N HIS A 83 34.01 -10.10 -35.66
CA HIS A 83 34.77 -8.96 -36.22
C HIS A 83 34.28 -7.68 -35.56
N GLY A 84 34.43 -7.59 -34.23
CA GLY A 84 33.95 -6.45 -33.47
C GLY A 84 34.94 -5.30 -33.42
N SER A 85 34.59 -4.15 -33.99
CA SER A 85 35.26 -2.91 -33.62
C SER A 85 34.71 -2.39 -32.29
N ILE A 86 35.53 -1.66 -31.55
CA ILE A 86 35.08 -0.95 -30.32
C ILE A 86 33.85 -0.07 -30.62
N GLU A 87 33.81 0.51 -31.82
CA GLU A 87 32.68 1.33 -32.27
C GLU A 87 31.35 0.53 -32.33
N THR A 88 31.39 -0.71 -32.82
CA THR A 88 30.23 -1.59 -32.92
C THR A 88 29.72 -2.02 -31.54
N ALA A 89 30.65 -2.35 -30.63
CA ALA A 89 30.31 -2.65 -29.23
C ALA A 89 29.67 -1.45 -28.55
N VAL A 90 30.22 -0.26 -28.68
CA VAL A 90 29.66 0.98 -28.13
C VAL A 90 28.28 1.28 -28.72
N LYS A 91 28.09 1.03 -30.03
CA LYS A 91 26.76 1.21 -30.67
C LYS A 91 25.74 0.22 -30.14
N ALA A 92 26.08 -1.04 -29.95
CA ALA A 92 25.20 -2.06 -29.37
C ALA A 92 24.77 -1.69 -27.92
N ILE A 93 25.70 -1.29 -27.07
CA ILE A 93 25.40 -0.85 -25.70
C ILE A 93 24.47 0.39 -25.70
N LYS A 94 24.73 1.38 -26.58
CA LYS A 94 23.83 2.55 -26.72
C LYS A 94 22.43 2.20 -27.20
N LEU A 95 22.27 1.13 -27.98
CA LEU A 95 20.96 0.60 -28.40
C LEU A 95 20.29 -0.26 -27.34
N GLY A 96 20.94 -0.47 -26.19
CA GLY A 96 20.35 -1.17 -25.04
C GLY A 96 20.78 -2.63 -24.93
N ALA A 97 21.85 -3.07 -25.59
CA ALA A 97 22.44 -4.37 -25.30
C ALA A 97 22.93 -4.39 -23.84
N TYR A 98 22.78 -5.52 -23.19
CA TYR A 98 23.30 -5.75 -21.84
C TYR A 98 24.83 -5.85 -21.86
N ASP A 99 25.34 -6.64 -22.78
CA ASP A 99 26.77 -6.89 -22.89
C ASP A 99 27.17 -7.26 -24.33
N TYR A 100 28.46 -7.32 -24.57
CA TYR A 100 29.07 -7.67 -25.83
C TYR A 100 30.19 -8.70 -25.63
N ILE A 101 30.21 -9.77 -26.41
CA ILE A 101 31.25 -10.83 -26.37
C ILE A 101 31.87 -10.96 -27.73
N GLU A 102 33.21 -10.99 -27.76
CA GLU A 102 33.99 -11.23 -28.99
C GLU A 102 34.22 -12.74 -29.19
N LYS A 103 34.08 -13.21 -30.44
CA LYS A 103 34.48 -14.56 -30.84
C LYS A 103 36.00 -14.64 -30.94
N PRO A 104 36.72 -15.73 -30.50
CA PRO A 104 36.13 -17.03 -30.13
C PRO A 104 35.53 -17.07 -28.74
N LEU A 105 34.39 -17.74 -28.66
CA LEU A 105 33.62 -17.85 -27.40
C LEU A 105 34.27 -18.86 -26.44
N SER A 106 34.72 -18.42 -25.28
CA SER A 106 35.12 -19.34 -24.24
C SER A 106 33.88 -19.74 -23.43
N LEU A 107 33.72 -21.03 -23.17
CA LEU A 107 32.57 -21.61 -22.45
C LEU A 107 32.35 -20.94 -21.08
N GLU A 108 33.44 -20.82 -20.31
CA GLU A 108 33.42 -20.21 -18.99
C GLU A 108 32.96 -18.74 -19.03
N ASN A 109 33.38 -17.98 -20.04
CA ASN A 109 33.01 -16.59 -20.18
C ASN A 109 31.51 -16.43 -20.56
N VAL A 110 31.02 -17.25 -21.49
CA VAL A 110 29.62 -17.22 -21.90
C VAL A 110 28.72 -17.59 -20.75
N THR A 111 28.97 -18.71 -20.08
CA THR A 111 28.13 -19.18 -18.93
C THR A 111 28.15 -18.17 -17.79
N PHE A 112 29.31 -17.57 -17.49
CA PHE A 112 29.41 -16.54 -16.45
C PHE A 112 28.59 -15.30 -16.78
N ARG A 113 28.69 -14.78 -18.02
CA ARG A 113 27.95 -13.59 -18.45
C ARG A 113 26.43 -13.84 -18.57
N VAL A 114 26.03 -15.01 -19.06
CA VAL A 114 24.63 -15.47 -19.08
C VAL A 114 24.04 -15.45 -17.67
N LYS A 115 24.77 -16.01 -16.71
CA LYS A 115 24.36 -16.06 -15.32
C LYS A 115 24.18 -14.64 -14.72
N GLN A 116 25.09 -13.74 -15.01
CA GLN A 116 24.99 -12.33 -14.58
C GLN A 116 23.80 -11.61 -15.24
N ALA A 117 23.60 -11.80 -16.56
CA ALA A 117 22.50 -11.19 -17.29
C ALA A 117 21.14 -11.65 -16.76
N LEU A 118 20.97 -12.95 -16.53
CA LEU A 118 19.74 -13.53 -15.98
C LEU A 118 19.50 -13.11 -14.54
N GLU A 119 20.53 -13.00 -13.70
CA GLU A 119 20.37 -12.50 -12.34
C GLU A 119 19.92 -11.03 -12.33
N GLN A 120 20.49 -10.18 -13.18
CA GLN A 120 20.04 -8.81 -13.32
C GLN A 120 18.60 -8.72 -13.85
N TYR A 121 18.22 -9.57 -14.81
CA TYR A 121 16.85 -9.67 -15.30
C TYR A 121 15.88 -10.06 -14.17
N ARG A 122 16.22 -11.09 -13.39
CA ARG A 122 15.44 -11.54 -12.25
C ARG A 122 15.23 -10.43 -11.23
N LEU A 123 16.29 -9.73 -10.83
CA LEU A 123 16.21 -8.62 -9.90
C LEU A 123 15.34 -7.47 -10.45
N ALA A 124 15.43 -7.18 -11.75
CA ALA A 124 14.59 -6.17 -12.38
C ALA A 124 13.11 -6.58 -12.40
N GLN A 125 12.80 -7.84 -12.67
CA GLN A 125 11.44 -8.40 -12.64
C GLN A 125 10.87 -8.40 -11.22
N GLU A 126 11.64 -8.84 -10.22
CA GLU A 126 11.23 -8.79 -8.81
C GLU A 126 10.94 -7.35 -8.37
N ASN A 127 11.80 -6.41 -8.74
CA ASN A 127 11.61 -4.99 -8.42
C ASN A 127 10.33 -4.44 -9.06
N ARG A 128 10.05 -4.79 -10.33
CA ARG A 128 8.79 -4.44 -11.01
C ARG A 128 7.58 -5.03 -10.33
N ALA A 129 7.62 -6.32 -10.00
CA ALA A 129 6.53 -7.00 -9.30
C ALA A 129 6.26 -6.37 -7.93
N LEU A 130 7.31 -6.01 -7.18
CA LEU A 130 7.20 -5.31 -5.92
C LEU A 130 6.62 -3.90 -6.11
N ARG A 131 7.11 -3.15 -7.10
CA ARG A 131 6.57 -1.82 -7.43
C ARG A 131 5.09 -1.88 -7.82
N SER A 132 4.70 -2.81 -8.69
CA SER A 132 3.30 -2.95 -9.10
C SER A 132 2.37 -3.34 -7.94
N LYS A 133 2.84 -4.15 -6.98
CA LYS A 133 2.10 -4.43 -5.74
C LYS A 133 1.92 -3.17 -4.88
N VAL A 134 2.98 -2.37 -4.78
CA VAL A 134 2.93 -1.09 -4.05
C VAL A 134 1.99 -0.11 -4.75
N GLU A 135 2.07 0.01 -6.07
CA GLU A 135 1.20 0.89 -6.87
C GLU A 135 -0.27 0.53 -6.74
N ARG A 136 -0.63 -0.76 -6.84
CA ARG A 136 -2.01 -1.23 -6.61
C ARG A 136 -2.56 -0.87 -5.23
N LYS A 137 -1.70 -0.88 -4.22
CA LYS A 137 -2.08 -0.50 -2.85
C LYS A 137 -2.39 1.00 -2.73
N PHE A 138 -1.85 1.83 -3.63
CA PHE A 138 -2.00 3.28 -3.64
C PHE A 138 -2.83 3.80 -4.82
N GLU A 139 -3.63 2.93 -5.43
CA GLU A 139 -4.51 3.30 -6.54
C GLU A 139 -5.60 4.30 -6.09
N LEU A 140 -5.80 5.35 -6.89
CA LEU A 140 -6.89 6.31 -6.71
C LEU A 140 -8.18 5.74 -7.32
N VAL A 141 -9.00 5.11 -6.49
CA VAL A 141 -10.28 4.52 -6.89
C VAL A 141 -11.37 5.59 -6.94
N GLY A 142 -12.25 5.53 -7.97
CA GLY A 142 -13.39 6.40 -8.18
C GLY A 142 -13.44 6.94 -9.61
N GLN A 143 -14.63 7.19 -10.13
CA GLN A 143 -14.86 7.71 -11.49
C GLN A 143 -15.74 8.97 -11.51
N SER A 144 -16.08 9.50 -10.36
CA SER A 144 -16.88 10.72 -10.23
C SER A 144 -16.23 11.91 -10.95
N PRO A 145 -17.00 12.88 -11.43
CA PRO A 145 -16.48 14.07 -12.08
C PRO A 145 -15.45 14.84 -11.23
N VAL A 146 -15.64 14.86 -9.91
CA VAL A 146 -14.67 15.48 -8.99
C VAL A 146 -13.35 14.72 -8.94
N MET A 147 -13.39 13.39 -9.01
CA MET A 147 -12.18 12.56 -9.08
C MET A 147 -11.48 12.64 -10.45
N GLN A 148 -12.23 12.83 -11.53
CA GLN A 148 -11.65 13.08 -12.85
C GLN A 148 -10.87 14.40 -12.87
N ARG A 149 -11.46 15.48 -12.37
CA ARG A 149 -10.76 16.78 -12.22
C ARG A 149 -9.51 16.66 -11.33
N LEU A 150 -9.60 15.90 -10.24
CA LEU A 150 -8.44 15.65 -9.39
C LEU A 150 -7.31 14.93 -10.15
N ARG A 151 -7.62 13.92 -10.98
CA ARG A 151 -6.63 13.24 -11.84
C ARG A 151 -6.01 14.20 -12.89
N GLU A 152 -6.79 15.08 -13.49
CA GLU A 152 -6.29 16.09 -14.42
C GLU A 152 -5.30 17.04 -13.73
N LEU A 153 -5.60 17.48 -12.51
CA LEU A 153 -4.68 18.30 -11.71
C LEU A 153 -3.40 17.55 -11.37
N ILE A 154 -3.51 16.27 -11.01
CA ILE A 154 -2.35 15.39 -10.75
C ILE A 154 -1.50 15.23 -12.01
N ALA A 155 -2.12 14.95 -13.16
CA ALA A 155 -1.42 14.80 -14.44
C ALA A 155 -0.71 16.09 -14.87
N THR A 156 -1.29 17.24 -14.57
CA THR A 156 -0.68 18.55 -14.86
C THR A 156 0.46 18.90 -13.90
N ALA A 157 0.28 18.65 -12.61
CA ALA A 157 1.27 18.95 -11.57
C ALA A 157 2.43 17.94 -11.55
N GLY A 158 2.17 16.68 -11.90
CA GLY A 158 3.14 15.58 -11.86
C GLY A 158 4.46 15.88 -12.56
N PRO A 159 4.46 16.20 -13.88
CA PRO A 159 5.67 16.42 -14.66
C PRO A 159 6.51 17.62 -14.20
N THR A 160 5.95 18.51 -13.38
CA THR A 160 6.66 19.70 -12.90
C THR A 160 7.48 19.40 -11.64
N ASN A 161 8.49 20.23 -11.35
CA ASN A 161 9.19 20.24 -10.06
C ASN A 161 8.52 21.18 -9.03
N SER A 162 7.35 21.71 -9.34
CA SER A 162 6.62 22.63 -8.47
C SER A 162 6.21 21.98 -7.16
N ARG A 163 6.18 22.75 -6.09
CA ARG A 163 5.62 22.34 -4.80
C ARG A 163 4.12 22.28 -4.91
N VAL A 164 3.53 21.32 -4.21
CA VAL A 164 2.08 21.13 -4.19
C VAL A 164 1.61 21.13 -2.75
N LEU A 165 0.58 21.90 -2.45
CA LEU A 165 -0.12 21.88 -1.18
C LEU A 165 -1.44 21.14 -1.33
N ILE A 166 -1.60 20.04 -0.62
CA ILE A 166 -2.75 19.14 -0.70
C ILE A 166 -3.64 19.40 0.52
N GLY A 167 -4.78 20.04 0.29
CA GLY A 167 -5.81 20.25 1.30
C GLY A 167 -6.86 19.14 1.31
N GLY A 168 -7.51 18.94 2.45
CA GLY A 168 -8.65 18.02 2.55
C GLY A 168 -8.78 17.40 3.93
N GLU A 169 -9.99 16.93 4.24
CA GLU A 169 -10.32 16.34 5.53
C GLU A 169 -9.46 15.09 5.85
N ASN A 170 -9.49 14.69 7.11
CA ASN A 170 -8.83 13.46 7.54
C ASN A 170 -9.43 12.23 6.85
N GLY A 171 -8.57 11.32 6.38
CA GLY A 171 -8.99 10.09 5.74
C GLY A 171 -9.50 10.20 4.29
N THR A 172 -9.35 11.37 3.63
CA THR A 172 -9.75 11.57 2.23
C THR A 172 -8.78 10.94 1.21
N GLY A 173 -7.54 10.61 1.63
CA GLY A 173 -6.52 10.02 0.77
C GLY A 173 -5.45 11.01 0.28
N LYS A 174 -5.14 12.07 1.03
CA LYS A 174 -4.09 13.06 0.69
C LYS A 174 -2.74 12.42 0.34
N GLU A 175 -2.32 11.37 1.08
CA GLU A 175 -1.10 10.63 0.78
C GLU A 175 -1.16 9.91 -0.59
N LEU A 176 -2.33 9.35 -0.96
CA LEU A 176 -2.51 8.70 -2.27
C LEU A 176 -2.33 9.72 -3.41
N VAL A 177 -2.86 10.94 -3.22
CA VAL A 177 -2.66 12.03 -4.18
C VAL A 177 -1.18 12.43 -4.28
N ALA A 178 -0.48 12.55 -3.15
CA ALA A 178 0.96 12.85 -3.15
C ALA A 178 1.78 11.77 -3.88
N ARG A 179 1.47 10.50 -3.65
CA ARG A 179 2.11 9.37 -4.35
C ARG A 179 1.80 9.38 -5.84
N ALA A 180 0.55 9.65 -6.23
CA ALA A 180 0.18 9.76 -7.63
C ALA A 180 0.93 10.91 -8.33
N ILE A 181 1.10 12.06 -7.68
CA ILE A 181 1.91 13.18 -8.21
C ILE A 181 3.38 12.76 -8.38
N HIS A 182 3.95 12.03 -7.43
CA HIS A 182 5.31 11.52 -7.51
C HIS A 182 5.48 10.54 -8.67
N LEU A 183 4.56 9.57 -8.83
CA LEU A 183 4.59 8.58 -9.92
C LEU A 183 4.47 9.20 -11.32
N HIS A 184 3.78 10.34 -11.45
CA HIS A 184 3.68 11.11 -12.70
C HIS A 184 4.84 12.12 -12.89
N SER A 185 5.86 12.09 -12.03
CA SER A 185 6.97 13.03 -12.08
C SER A 185 8.22 12.44 -12.73
N PRO A 186 9.18 13.28 -13.18
CA PRO A 186 10.50 12.82 -13.60
C PRO A 186 11.29 12.10 -12.48
N ARG A 187 10.80 12.16 -11.24
CA ARG A 187 11.41 11.53 -10.07
C ARG A 187 10.70 10.22 -9.65
N ALA A 188 9.86 9.64 -10.50
CA ALA A 188 9.08 8.44 -10.20
C ALA A 188 9.94 7.22 -9.77
N ASP A 189 11.16 7.12 -10.31
CA ASP A 189 12.12 6.07 -9.97
C ASP A 189 13.00 6.38 -8.75
N HIS A 190 12.88 7.58 -8.19
CA HIS A 190 13.63 8.06 -7.04
C HIS A 190 12.85 7.88 -5.72
N PRO A 191 13.49 8.05 -4.55
CA PRO A 191 12.82 7.87 -3.27
C PRO A 191 11.60 8.76 -3.08
N PHE A 192 10.50 8.19 -2.56
CA PHE A 192 9.36 8.90 -1.99
C PHE A 192 9.38 8.73 -0.48
N VAL A 193 9.71 9.80 0.22
CA VAL A 193 9.81 9.79 1.70
C VAL A 193 8.62 10.52 2.28
N ALA A 194 7.78 9.82 3.05
CA ALA A 194 6.60 10.39 3.69
C ALA A 194 6.86 10.59 5.20
N VAL A 195 6.53 11.78 5.70
CA VAL A 195 6.66 12.14 7.10
C VAL A 195 5.31 12.67 7.60
N ASN A 196 4.73 11.99 8.58
CA ASN A 196 3.55 12.49 9.27
C ASN A 196 4.00 13.36 10.46
N CYS A 197 3.80 14.68 10.33
CA CYS A 197 4.28 15.66 11.30
C CYS A 197 3.50 15.63 12.62
N ALA A 198 2.23 15.19 12.59
CA ALA A 198 1.41 15.05 13.78
C ALA A 198 1.77 13.80 14.62
N ALA A 199 2.36 12.77 13.99
CA ALA A 199 2.71 11.53 14.66
C ALA A 199 4.06 11.59 15.43
N ILE A 200 4.87 12.61 15.17
CA ILE A 200 6.20 12.77 15.76
C ILE A 200 6.14 13.80 16.90
N PRO A 201 6.62 13.47 18.10
CA PRO A 201 6.71 14.45 19.19
C PRO A 201 7.48 15.71 18.74
N GLU A 202 7.02 16.90 19.17
CA GLU A 202 7.60 18.18 18.77
C GLU A 202 9.11 18.26 19.05
N THR A 203 9.58 17.67 20.14
CA THR A 203 10.99 17.62 20.53
C THR A 203 11.87 16.77 19.61
N LEU A 204 11.27 15.85 18.83
CA LEU A 204 11.99 14.93 17.96
C LEU A 204 11.84 15.26 16.48
N ILE A 205 10.83 16.06 16.08
CA ILE A 205 10.51 16.31 14.67
C ILE A 205 11.68 16.96 13.93
N GLU A 206 12.42 17.86 14.56
CA GLU A 206 13.60 18.47 13.95
C GLU A 206 14.70 17.43 13.68
N SER A 207 14.93 16.53 14.65
CA SER A 207 15.90 15.44 14.51
C SER A 207 15.49 14.42 13.45
N GLU A 208 14.20 14.14 13.31
CA GLU A 208 13.70 13.25 12.26
C GLU A 208 13.83 13.91 10.87
N LEU A 209 13.45 15.17 10.72
CA LEU A 209 13.51 15.87 9.44
C LEU A 209 14.94 16.13 8.96
N PHE A 210 15.80 16.67 9.84
CA PHE A 210 17.13 17.16 9.47
C PHE A 210 18.26 16.22 9.89
N GLY A 211 17.97 15.20 10.72
CA GLY A 211 19.00 14.34 11.30
C GLY A 211 19.73 15.01 12.48
N HIS A 212 20.59 14.25 13.13
CA HIS A 212 21.37 14.74 14.27
C HIS A 212 22.79 14.16 14.29
N GLU A 213 23.70 14.93 14.85
CA GLU A 213 25.05 14.47 15.17
C GLU A 213 25.07 13.76 16.53
N LYS A 214 26.05 12.88 16.72
CA LYS A 214 26.25 12.18 18.00
C LYS A 214 26.42 13.20 19.12
N GLY A 215 25.66 13.02 20.23
CA GLY A 215 25.76 13.88 21.43
C GLY A 215 24.98 15.20 21.32
N SER A 216 24.18 15.44 20.30
CA SER A 216 23.42 16.68 20.10
C SER A 216 22.27 16.89 21.11
N PHE A 217 21.78 15.82 21.72
CA PHE A 217 20.80 15.84 22.83
C PHE A 217 20.90 14.56 23.66
N THR A 218 20.24 14.54 24.82
CA THR A 218 20.16 13.35 25.69
C THR A 218 19.47 12.19 24.96
N GLY A 219 20.25 11.17 24.57
CA GLY A 219 19.78 10.03 23.75
C GLY A 219 20.38 9.96 22.37
N ALA A 220 21.09 10.96 21.86
CA ALA A 220 21.82 10.95 20.59
C ALA A 220 23.11 10.09 20.66
N ILE A 221 22.96 8.77 20.78
CA ILE A 221 24.09 7.82 20.94
C ILE A 221 24.92 7.73 19.65
N SER A 222 24.29 7.83 18.49
CA SER A 222 24.92 7.77 17.17
C SER A 222 24.39 8.87 16.26
N MET A 223 25.09 9.16 15.18
CA MET A 223 24.62 10.05 14.13
C MET A 223 23.43 9.40 13.38
N LYS A 224 22.39 10.18 13.09
CA LYS A 224 21.24 9.75 12.28
C LYS A 224 21.04 10.67 11.08
N ARG A 225 20.81 10.08 9.90
CA ARG A 225 20.42 10.84 8.70
C ARG A 225 18.96 11.26 8.80
N GLY A 226 18.68 12.51 8.43
CA GLY A 226 17.32 13.05 8.40
C GLY A 226 16.54 12.66 7.14
N GLN A 227 15.21 12.89 7.18
CA GLN A 227 14.32 12.59 6.08
C GLN A 227 14.63 13.41 4.81
N PHE A 228 15.10 14.66 4.97
CA PHE A 228 15.58 15.47 3.84
C PHE A 228 16.77 14.84 3.12
N GLU A 229 17.71 14.22 3.86
CA GLU A 229 18.84 13.49 3.25
C GLU A 229 18.38 12.22 2.53
N GLN A 230 17.41 11.49 3.13
CA GLN A 230 16.86 10.26 2.55
C GLN A 230 16.06 10.53 1.27
N ALA A 231 15.42 11.69 1.18
CA ALA A 231 14.63 12.13 0.03
C ALA A 231 15.48 12.76 -1.08
N ASN A 232 16.80 12.83 -0.92
CA ASN A 232 17.67 13.51 -1.88
C ASN A 232 17.59 12.87 -3.29
N GLY A 233 17.41 13.69 -4.32
CA GLY A 233 17.10 13.28 -5.69
C GLY A 233 15.62 12.95 -5.94
N GLY A 234 14.83 12.73 -4.88
CA GLY A 234 13.44 12.27 -4.91
C GLY A 234 12.40 13.28 -4.46
N THR A 235 11.40 12.79 -3.74
CA THR A 235 10.26 13.58 -3.23
C THR A 235 10.10 13.40 -1.73
N LEU A 236 9.96 14.50 -1.00
CA LEU A 236 9.58 14.51 0.41
C LEU A 236 8.11 14.93 0.54
N PHE A 237 7.32 14.10 1.17
CA PHE A 237 5.93 14.39 1.49
C PHE A 237 5.79 14.70 2.98
N LEU A 238 5.34 15.90 3.30
CA LEU A 238 5.09 16.39 4.66
C LEU A 238 3.58 16.34 4.91
N ASP A 239 3.11 15.30 5.59
CA ASP A 239 1.70 15.16 5.96
C ASP A 239 1.42 15.89 7.27
N GLU A 240 0.23 16.50 7.36
CA GLU A 240 -0.26 17.31 8.48
C GLU A 240 0.74 18.41 8.88
N ILE A 241 1.22 19.19 7.89
CA ILE A 241 2.21 20.25 8.09
C ILE A 241 1.71 21.37 9.04
N GLY A 242 0.39 21.53 9.14
CA GLY A 242 -0.24 22.48 10.08
C GLY A 242 -0.12 22.13 11.55
N ASP A 243 0.46 20.95 11.87
CA ASP A 243 0.73 20.52 13.26
C ASP A 243 2.17 20.75 13.69
N MET A 244 3.03 21.30 12.81
CA MET A 244 4.39 21.66 13.15
C MET A 244 4.45 22.92 14.05
N SER A 245 5.40 22.94 15.00
CA SER A 245 5.71 24.15 15.74
C SER A 245 6.31 25.25 14.85
N LEU A 246 6.14 26.50 15.23
CA LEU A 246 6.68 27.65 14.49
C LEU A 246 8.20 27.60 14.29
N SER A 247 8.93 27.02 15.25
CA SER A 247 10.39 26.82 15.16
C SER A 247 10.74 25.83 14.03
N THR A 248 10.03 24.70 13.96
CA THR A 248 10.21 23.69 12.90
C THR A 248 9.80 24.26 11.55
N GLN A 249 8.69 25.00 11.48
CA GLN A 249 8.24 25.67 10.26
C GLN A 249 9.32 26.62 9.70
N ALA A 250 10.01 27.39 10.56
CA ALA A 250 11.10 28.28 10.15
C ALA A 250 12.29 27.50 9.56
N LYS A 251 12.66 26.36 10.15
CA LYS A 251 13.75 25.51 9.62
C LYS A 251 13.37 24.85 8.29
N VAL A 252 12.13 24.36 8.16
CA VAL A 252 11.61 23.81 6.91
C VAL A 252 11.62 24.88 5.83
N LEU A 253 11.15 26.11 6.11
CA LEU A 253 11.19 27.22 5.18
C LEU A 253 12.62 27.48 4.67
N ARG A 254 13.58 27.52 5.58
CA ARG A 254 14.99 27.73 5.21
C ARG A 254 15.52 26.62 4.31
N ALA A 255 15.24 25.38 4.63
CA ALA A 255 15.62 24.23 3.80
C ALA A 255 14.99 24.29 2.40
N LEU A 256 13.74 24.76 2.29
CA LEU A 256 13.03 24.96 1.01
C LEU A 256 13.56 26.13 0.18
N GLN A 257 14.11 27.16 0.82
CA GLN A 257 14.64 28.35 0.14
C GLN A 257 16.06 28.14 -0.34
N GLU A 258 16.91 27.62 0.56
CA GLU A 258 18.36 27.53 0.34
C GLU A 258 18.77 26.18 -0.27
N GLN A 259 17.87 25.17 -0.31
CA GLN A 259 18.16 23.78 -0.70
C GLN A 259 19.35 23.18 0.09
N GLN A 260 19.51 23.64 1.32
CA GLN A 260 20.54 23.18 2.24
C GLN A 260 20.08 23.34 3.69
N PHE A 261 20.64 22.53 4.55
CA PHE A 261 20.37 22.58 6.00
C PHE A 261 21.57 22.04 6.80
N THR A 262 21.54 22.18 8.11
CA THR A 262 22.48 21.54 9.05
C THR A 262 21.76 20.53 9.91
N ARG A 263 22.43 19.43 10.26
CA ARG A 263 21.92 18.50 11.27
C ARG A 263 21.82 19.17 12.64
N VAL A 264 20.93 18.65 13.47
CA VAL A 264 20.83 19.11 14.87
C VAL A 264 22.16 18.87 15.59
N GLY A 265 22.72 19.91 16.18
CA GLY A 265 24.04 19.88 16.81
C GLY A 265 25.24 19.88 15.85
N GLY A 266 25.02 19.95 14.55
CA GLY A 266 26.06 20.01 13.53
C GLY A 266 26.27 21.40 12.94
N THR A 267 27.44 21.63 12.34
CA THR A 267 27.78 22.86 11.62
C THR A 267 27.94 22.66 10.10
N LYS A 268 27.99 21.39 9.66
CA LYS A 268 28.18 21.04 8.25
C LYS A 268 26.91 21.31 7.45
N LEU A 269 27.02 22.14 6.39
CA LEU A 269 25.93 22.37 5.45
C LEU A 269 25.74 21.15 4.53
N MET A 270 24.52 20.65 4.50
CA MET A 270 24.07 19.52 3.67
C MET A 270 23.23 20.07 2.52
N LYS A 271 23.71 19.96 1.29
CA LYS A 271 22.94 20.31 0.09
C LYS A 271 22.02 19.15 -0.29
N VAL A 272 20.79 19.46 -0.66
CA VAL A 272 19.78 18.47 -1.09
C VAL A 272 18.97 19.00 -2.25
N ASP A 273 18.68 18.12 -3.21
CA ASP A 273 17.73 18.37 -4.29
C ASP A 273 16.48 17.53 -4.03
N VAL A 274 15.46 18.15 -3.45
CA VAL A 274 14.22 17.45 -3.03
C VAL A 274 13.00 18.20 -3.55
N ARG A 275 12.10 17.49 -4.24
CA ARG A 275 10.76 17.98 -4.50
C ARG A 275 9.92 17.84 -3.24
N VAL A 276 9.27 18.92 -2.79
CA VAL A 276 8.44 18.88 -1.59
C VAL A 276 6.97 18.97 -1.95
N LEU A 277 6.20 18.00 -1.42
CA LEU A 277 4.75 17.99 -1.39
C LEU A 277 4.32 18.14 0.08
N ALA A 278 3.31 18.94 0.36
CA ALA A 278 2.80 19.12 1.72
C ALA A 278 1.30 18.86 1.77
N ALA A 279 0.80 18.34 2.89
CA ALA A 279 -0.62 18.16 3.11
C ALA A 279 -1.07 18.70 4.47
N SER A 280 -2.31 19.15 4.53
CA SER A 280 -2.97 19.58 5.78
C SER A 280 -4.47 19.30 5.74
N ASN A 281 -5.01 18.91 6.89
CA ASN A 281 -6.45 18.88 7.13
C ASN A 281 -6.99 20.22 7.68
N LYS A 282 -6.08 21.10 8.13
CA LYS A 282 -6.41 22.44 8.65
C LYS A 282 -6.50 23.46 7.54
N ASP A 283 -7.34 24.45 7.73
CA ASP A 283 -7.36 25.67 6.94
C ASP A 283 -6.16 26.53 7.36
N LEU A 284 -5.07 26.44 6.60
CA LEU A 284 -3.81 27.10 6.94
C LEU A 284 -3.94 28.64 6.95
N GLU A 285 -4.84 29.23 6.16
CA GLU A 285 -5.09 30.68 6.20
C GLU A 285 -5.68 31.11 7.55
N LYS A 286 -6.59 30.30 8.11
CA LYS A 286 -7.09 30.54 9.47
C LYS A 286 -6.01 30.32 10.53
N GLU A 287 -5.13 29.34 10.34
CA GLU A 287 -4.03 29.08 11.28
C GLU A 287 -2.98 30.23 11.23
N ILE A 288 -2.77 30.86 10.09
CA ILE A 288 -1.97 32.09 9.96
C ILE A 288 -2.61 33.21 10.80
N GLY A 289 -3.93 33.44 10.66
CA GLY A 289 -4.66 34.44 11.43
C GLY A 289 -4.61 34.23 12.94
N LYS A 290 -4.41 32.98 13.40
CA LYS A 290 -4.21 32.62 14.82
C LYS A 290 -2.75 32.68 15.28
N GLY A 291 -1.80 32.95 14.37
CA GLY A 291 -0.37 32.93 14.66
C GLY A 291 0.20 31.53 14.90
N GLN A 292 -0.49 30.46 14.44
CA GLN A 292 -0.06 29.06 14.57
C GLN A 292 0.66 28.54 13.31
N PHE A 293 0.56 29.24 12.20
CA PHE A 293 1.25 28.92 10.96
C PHE A 293 1.91 30.17 10.35
N ARG A 294 3.12 30.02 9.80
CA ARG A 294 3.86 31.12 9.22
C ARG A 294 3.35 31.42 7.79
N GLU A 295 3.07 32.68 7.54
CA GLU A 295 2.62 33.15 6.24
C GLU A 295 3.66 32.96 5.12
N ASP A 296 4.96 33.16 5.44
CA ASP A 296 6.06 32.99 4.49
C ASP A 296 6.22 31.54 4.05
N LEU A 297 6.02 30.56 4.96
CA LEU A 297 6.01 29.14 4.62
C LEU A 297 4.78 28.77 3.78
N TYR A 298 3.60 29.32 4.09
CA TYR A 298 2.39 29.07 3.33
C TYR A 298 2.58 29.44 1.85
N TYR A 299 3.00 30.68 1.55
CA TYR A 299 3.23 31.09 0.15
C TYR A 299 4.34 30.29 -0.54
N ARG A 300 5.31 29.80 0.23
CA ARG A 300 6.38 28.98 -0.34
C ARG A 300 5.89 27.58 -0.72
N LEU A 301 4.93 27.01 0.00
CA LEU A 301 4.36 25.67 -0.26
C LEU A 301 3.18 25.72 -1.24
N ASN A 302 2.34 26.75 -1.16
CA ASN A 302 1.10 26.88 -1.92
C ASN A 302 1.35 27.42 -3.34
N VAL A 303 2.18 26.70 -4.12
CA VAL A 303 2.43 27.01 -5.54
C VAL A 303 1.35 26.37 -6.42
N VAL A 304 1.03 25.12 -6.16
CA VAL A 304 -0.07 24.41 -6.82
C VAL A 304 -1.00 23.87 -5.73
N PRO A 305 -2.14 24.51 -5.47
CA PRO A 305 -3.13 23.99 -4.53
C PRO A 305 -3.93 22.85 -5.16
N ILE A 306 -4.07 21.74 -4.40
CA ILE A 306 -4.94 20.62 -4.76
C ILE A 306 -5.82 20.31 -3.56
N VAL A 307 -7.14 20.30 -3.75
CA VAL A 307 -8.09 19.94 -2.69
C VAL A 307 -8.66 18.55 -2.97
N VAL A 308 -8.54 17.66 -1.99
CA VAL A 308 -9.10 16.30 -2.09
C VAL A 308 -10.52 16.31 -1.55
N PRO A 309 -11.53 15.98 -2.39
CA PRO A 309 -12.92 16.06 -1.99
C PRO A 309 -13.24 15.02 -0.90
N PRO A 310 -14.08 15.37 0.08
CA PRO A 310 -14.58 14.41 1.07
C PRO A 310 -15.50 13.38 0.40
N LEU A 311 -15.67 12.22 1.06
CA LEU A 311 -16.42 11.09 0.48
C LEU A 311 -17.91 11.41 0.23
N ARG A 312 -18.51 12.26 1.05
CA ARG A 312 -19.90 12.74 0.87
C ARG A 312 -20.14 13.53 -0.41
N GLU A 313 -19.10 14.11 -1.03
CA GLU A 313 -19.17 14.84 -2.31
C GLU A 313 -18.94 13.95 -3.53
N ARG A 314 -18.62 12.66 -3.30
CA ARG A 314 -18.39 11.63 -4.33
C ARG A 314 -19.06 10.30 -3.97
N ARG A 315 -20.32 10.35 -3.54
CA ARG A 315 -21.08 9.17 -3.09
C ARG A 315 -21.23 8.09 -4.16
N GLU A 316 -21.20 8.49 -5.43
CA GLU A 316 -21.19 7.59 -6.59
C GLU A 316 -19.94 6.69 -6.68
N ASP A 317 -18.83 7.06 -6.03
CA ASP A 317 -17.61 6.24 -5.97
C ASP A 317 -17.67 5.17 -4.86
N ILE A 318 -18.61 5.27 -3.91
CA ILE A 318 -18.70 4.35 -2.76
C ILE A 318 -18.81 2.88 -3.20
N PRO A 319 -19.63 2.49 -4.19
CA PRO A 319 -19.70 1.10 -4.62
C PRO A 319 -18.36 0.55 -5.11
N ALA A 320 -17.62 1.34 -5.89
CA ALA A 320 -16.30 0.97 -6.40
C ALA A 320 -15.26 0.86 -5.28
N LEU A 321 -15.29 1.77 -4.31
CA LEU A 321 -14.43 1.74 -3.11
C LEU A 321 -14.74 0.53 -2.22
N VAL A 322 -16.00 0.20 -2.01
CA VAL A 322 -16.42 -1.00 -1.24
C VAL A 322 -15.87 -2.26 -1.89
N GLN A 323 -16.08 -2.44 -3.20
CA GLN A 323 -15.55 -3.59 -3.93
C GLN A 323 -14.02 -3.66 -3.89
N HIS A 324 -13.35 -2.52 -4.03
CA HIS A 324 -11.89 -2.43 -3.95
C HIS A 324 -11.38 -2.91 -2.58
N PHE A 325 -11.95 -2.40 -1.47
CA PHE A 325 -11.53 -2.79 -0.13
C PHE A 325 -11.87 -4.24 0.21
N MET A 326 -13.02 -4.74 -0.24
CA MET A 326 -13.37 -6.15 -0.06
C MET A 326 -12.37 -7.07 -0.75
N ARG A 327 -11.97 -6.74 -1.99
CA ARG A 327 -10.94 -7.49 -2.73
C ARG A 327 -9.59 -7.43 -2.02
N LEU A 328 -9.18 -6.24 -1.60
CA LEU A 328 -7.91 -6.02 -0.90
C LEU A 328 -7.83 -6.87 0.39
N HIS A 329 -8.87 -6.84 1.21
CA HIS A 329 -8.91 -7.63 2.45
C HIS A 329 -9.03 -9.15 2.19
N ALA A 330 -9.75 -9.55 1.15
CA ALA A 330 -9.81 -10.96 0.75
C ALA A 330 -8.42 -11.49 0.35
N GLU A 331 -7.67 -10.71 -0.44
CA GLU A 331 -6.31 -11.06 -0.87
C GLU A 331 -5.30 -11.04 0.30
N GLU A 332 -5.33 -10.00 1.16
CA GLU A 332 -4.38 -9.84 2.27
C GLU A 332 -4.57 -10.89 3.38
N GLN A 333 -5.82 -11.27 3.65
CA GLN A 333 -6.15 -12.16 4.79
C GLN A 333 -6.55 -13.58 4.36
N GLY A 334 -6.54 -13.88 3.06
CA GLY A 334 -6.99 -15.17 2.53
C GLY A 334 -8.48 -15.44 2.79
N LEU A 335 -9.28 -14.40 2.97
CA LEU A 335 -10.71 -14.49 3.21
C LEU A 335 -11.47 -14.66 1.89
N ARG A 336 -12.62 -15.32 1.97
CA ARG A 336 -13.55 -15.35 0.83
C ARG A 336 -14.18 -13.98 0.62
N MET A 337 -14.26 -13.53 -0.63
CA MET A 337 -15.04 -12.33 -0.98
C MET A 337 -16.50 -12.54 -0.57
N LYS A 338 -17.10 -11.46 -0.07
CA LYS A 338 -18.52 -11.39 0.25
C LYS A 338 -19.23 -10.50 -0.76
N ASP A 339 -20.54 -10.68 -0.88
CA ASP A 339 -21.39 -9.78 -1.64
C ASP A 339 -22.01 -8.74 -0.70
N VAL A 340 -22.39 -7.60 -1.25
CA VAL A 340 -23.11 -6.55 -0.51
C VAL A 340 -24.49 -6.41 -1.13
N SER A 341 -25.55 -6.54 -0.32
CA SER A 341 -26.90 -6.38 -0.84
C SER A 341 -27.13 -4.95 -1.36
N PRO A 342 -28.01 -4.75 -2.35
CA PRO A 342 -28.33 -3.42 -2.87
C PRO A 342 -28.81 -2.45 -1.77
N GLU A 343 -29.56 -2.97 -0.78
CA GLU A 343 -30.05 -2.21 0.36
C GLU A 343 -28.90 -1.79 1.28
N ALA A 344 -27.93 -2.68 1.54
CA ALA A 344 -26.73 -2.35 2.31
C ALA A 344 -25.88 -1.30 1.59
N MET A 345 -25.75 -1.41 0.25
CA MET A 345 -25.06 -0.40 -0.54
C MET A 345 -25.77 0.96 -0.46
N GLY A 346 -27.10 0.98 -0.48
CA GLY A 346 -27.89 2.19 -0.26
C GLY A 346 -27.59 2.85 1.09
N VAL A 347 -27.44 2.07 2.16
CA VAL A 347 -27.06 2.57 3.49
C VAL A 347 -25.68 3.23 3.44
N PHE A 348 -24.69 2.60 2.79
CA PHE A 348 -23.34 3.17 2.65
C PHE A 348 -23.34 4.48 1.86
N GLN A 349 -24.11 4.59 0.79
CA GLN A 349 -24.22 5.80 -0.02
C GLN A 349 -24.91 6.98 0.68
N GLN A 350 -25.83 6.70 1.62
CA GLN A 350 -26.54 7.74 2.36
C GLN A 350 -25.75 8.28 3.55
N TYR A 351 -24.79 7.54 4.07
CA TYR A 351 -23.99 7.97 5.22
C TYR A 351 -22.98 9.07 4.84
N ASP A 352 -22.69 9.98 5.77
CA ASP A 352 -21.88 11.18 5.50
C ASP A 352 -20.35 10.95 5.63
N TRP A 353 -19.95 9.82 6.16
CA TRP A 353 -18.53 9.41 6.27
C TRP A 353 -17.61 10.49 6.88
N PRO A 354 -17.79 10.90 8.14
CA PRO A 354 -16.96 11.92 8.78
C PRO A 354 -15.47 11.52 8.85
N GLY A 355 -15.14 10.23 8.83
CA GLY A 355 -13.76 9.71 8.70
C GLY A 355 -13.37 9.34 7.28
N ASN A 356 -14.20 9.72 6.28
CA ASN A 356 -13.96 9.54 4.85
C ASN A 356 -13.57 8.09 4.45
N ILE A 357 -12.61 7.93 3.56
CA ILE A 357 -12.16 6.61 3.07
C ILE A 357 -11.56 5.74 4.18
N ARG A 358 -10.88 6.36 5.16
CA ARG A 358 -10.31 5.61 6.30
C ARG A 358 -11.41 4.92 7.12
N GLU A 359 -12.52 5.61 7.32
CA GLU A 359 -13.68 5.06 8.01
C GLU A 359 -14.36 3.94 7.19
N LEU A 360 -14.58 4.18 5.90
CA LEU A 360 -15.15 3.19 5.00
C LEU A 360 -14.31 1.91 4.98
N ARG A 361 -12.99 2.03 4.80
CA ARG A 361 -12.06 0.89 4.81
C ARG A 361 -12.18 0.06 6.11
N ASN A 362 -12.12 0.74 7.26
CA ASN A 362 -12.21 0.08 8.57
C ASN A 362 -13.58 -0.59 8.78
N LEU A 363 -14.65 0.01 8.25
CA LEU A 363 -15.99 -0.60 8.30
C LEU A 363 -16.04 -1.87 7.46
N ILE A 364 -15.56 -1.82 6.22
CA ILE A 364 -15.54 -2.98 5.32
C ILE A 364 -14.69 -4.11 5.91
N GLU A 365 -13.50 -3.81 6.44
CA GLU A 365 -12.66 -4.79 7.13
C GLU A 365 -13.42 -5.48 8.26
N ARG A 366 -14.08 -4.72 9.13
CA ARG A 366 -14.89 -5.23 10.22
C ARG A 366 -16.03 -6.12 9.72
N LEU A 367 -16.76 -5.70 8.67
CA LEU A 367 -17.85 -6.48 8.09
C LEU A 367 -17.35 -7.79 7.45
N MET A 368 -16.19 -7.76 6.80
CA MET A 368 -15.57 -8.96 6.24
C MET A 368 -15.26 -10.00 7.32
N ILE A 369 -14.82 -9.57 8.50
CA ILE A 369 -14.46 -10.44 9.62
C ILE A 369 -15.70 -10.89 10.42
N MET A 370 -16.58 -9.96 10.78
CA MET A 370 -17.60 -10.18 11.79
C MET A 370 -18.93 -10.73 11.26
N VAL A 371 -19.25 -10.50 9.99
CA VAL A 371 -20.52 -10.97 9.41
C VAL A 371 -20.41 -12.45 9.07
N PRO A 372 -21.22 -13.34 9.65
CA PRO A 372 -21.28 -14.73 9.22
C PRO A 372 -21.97 -14.83 7.85
N GLY A 373 -21.48 -15.73 6.98
CA GLY A 373 -22.06 -15.93 5.63
C GLY A 373 -21.36 -15.12 4.54
N PHE A 374 -22.00 -15.10 3.36
CA PHE A 374 -21.39 -14.58 2.13
C PHE A 374 -21.96 -13.23 1.69
N THR A 375 -23.04 -12.77 2.31
CA THR A 375 -23.72 -11.50 1.95
C THR A 375 -23.80 -10.58 3.15
N ILE A 376 -23.47 -9.32 2.94
CA ILE A 376 -23.61 -8.23 3.92
C ILE A 376 -24.96 -7.57 3.68
N GLU A 377 -25.86 -7.69 4.66
CA GLU A 377 -27.21 -7.15 4.60
C GLU A 377 -27.32 -5.75 5.21
N ALA A 378 -28.37 -4.99 4.86
CA ALA A 378 -28.59 -3.64 5.34
C ALA A 378 -28.63 -3.54 6.88
N ALA A 379 -29.17 -4.52 7.57
CA ALA A 379 -29.22 -4.56 9.03
C ALA A 379 -27.80 -4.56 9.64
N GLN A 380 -26.88 -5.37 9.09
CA GLN A 380 -25.50 -5.47 9.55
C GLN A 380 -24.71 -4.20 9.24
N ALA A 381 -24.93 -3.62 8.04
CA ALA A 381 -24.36 -2.34 7.64
C ALA A 381 -24.77 -1.22 8.61
N THR A 382 -26.08 -1.10 8.89
CA THR A 382 -26.64 -0.09 9.79
C THR A 382 -26.13 -0.24 11.22
N LEU A 383 -26.14 -1.46 11.78
CA LEU A 383 -25.62 -1.74 13.11
C LEU A 383 -24.14 -1.40 13.24
N SER A 384 -23.34 -1.69 12.21
CA SER A 384 -21.90 -1.41 12.21
C SER A 384 -21.61 0.10 12.10
N LEU A 385 -22.46 0.88 11.47
CA LEU A 385 -22.37 2.34 11.43
C LEU A 385 -22.83 3.00 12.74
N GLN A 386 -23.90 2.47 13.36
CA GLN A 386 -24.44 2.96 14.64
C GLN A 386 -23.57 2.59 15.84
N GLY A 387 -22.83 1.49 15.80
CA GLY A 387 -21.94 1.00 16.87
C GLY A 387 -20.77 1.92 17.25
N ARG A 388 -20.68 3.09 16.67
CA ARG A 388 -19.75 4.16 17.08
C ARG A 388 -20.16 4.88 18.37
N THR A 389 -21.42 4.72 18.80
CA THR A 389 -21.94 5.38 20.02
C THR A 389 -21.97 4.49 21.24
N THR A 390 -21.89 3.16 21.08
CA THR A 390 -21.82 2.24 22.24
C THR A 390 -21.09 0.96 21.84
N GLY A 391 -20.03 0.62 22.57
CA GLY A 391 -19.30 -0.65 22.39
C GLY A 391 -20.11 -1.86 22.82
N VAL A 392 -21.12 -2.22 22.03
CA VAL A 392 -21.91 -3.45 22.26
C VAL A 392 -22.08 -4.18 20.92
N VAL A 393 -21.52 -5.37 20.84
CA VAL A 393 -21.78 -6.35 19.77
C VAL A 393 -23.21 -6.87 19.93
N PRO A 394 -24.12 -6.69 18.96
CA PRO A 394 -25.42 -7.35 19.04
C PRO A 394 -25.30 -8.78 18.53
N THR A 395 -25.21 -9.73 19.43
CA THR A 395 -25.57 -11.11 19.13
C THR A 395 -27.09 -11.18 18.88
N ASN A 396 -27.46 -11.68 17.72
CA ASN A 396 -28.83 -11.92 17.30
C ASN A 396 -29.44 -13.02 18.17
N THR A 397 -30.12 -12.63 19.21
CA THR A 397 -31.15 -13.48 19.87
C THR A 397 -32.29 -12.57 20.31
N ALA A 398 -33.46 -12.85 19.80
CA ALA A 398 -34.70 -12.26 20.27
C ALA A 398 -34.78 -12.40 21.78
N SER A 399 -35.18 -11.30 22.46
CA SER A 399 -35.53 -11.24 23.87
C SER A 399 -34.37 -11.47 24.87
N ALA A 400 -33.44 -10.52 24.98
CA ALA A 400 -32.67 -10.36 26.20
C ALA A 400 -33.05 -9.02 26.85
N THR A 401 -33.78 -9.09 27.93
CA THR A 401 -34.15 -7.98 28.81
C THR A 401 -32.86 -7.30 29.34
N PRO A 402 -32.80 -5.96 29.40
CA PRO A 402 -31.57 -5.26 29.77
C PRO A 402 -31.36 -5.31 31.30
N LEU A 403 -30.62 -6.31 31.76
CA LEU A 403 -30.19 -6.40 33.18
C LEU A 403 -29.11 -5.37 33.52
N LEU A 404 -28.42 -4.78 32.53
CA LEU A 404 -27.35 -3.80 32.73
C LEU A 404 -27.83 -2.34 32.84
N SER A 405 -29.12 -2.08 32.69
CA SER A 405 -29.68 -0.73 32.80
C SER A 405 -30.25 -0.40 34.22
N LYS A 406 -30.26 -1.36 35.12
CA LYS A 406 -30.68 -1.12 36.53
C LYS A 406 -29.44 -0.85 37.37
N SER A 407 -29.41 0.29 38.07
CA SER A 407 -28.44 0.50 39.15
C SER A 407 -28.83 -0.34 40.37
N TYR A 408 -27.87 -1.04 40.93
CA TYR A 408 -28.02 -1.87 42.12
C TYR A 408 -27.20 -1.22 43.24
N ASP A 409 -27.73 -1.28 44.47
CA ASP A 409 -27.07 -0.66 45.64
C ASP A 409 -25.79 -1.40 46.06
N SER A 410 -25.64 -2.67 45.68
CA SER A 410 -24.42 -3.46 45.94
C SER A 410 -24.15 -4.49 44.84
N LEU A 411 -22.86 -4.90 44.72
CA LEU A 411 -22.45 -5.99 43.86
C LEU A 411 -23.17 -7.31 44.16
N ARG A 412 -23.54 -7.52 45.43
CA ARG A 412 -24.30 -8.68 45.89
C ARG A 412 -25.70 -8.67 45.33
N ASP A 413 -26.37 -7.52 45.26
CA ASP A 413 -27.74 -7.38 44.74
C ASP A 413 -27.74 -7.55 43.21
N ALA A 414 -26.77 -6.99 42.54
CA ALA A 414 -26.57 -7.21 41.09
C ALA A 414 -26.38 -8.69 40.76
N ARG A 415 -25.54 -9.39 41.53
CA ARG A 415 -25.33 -10.83 41.38
C ARG A 415 -26.56 -11.66 41.63
N ASN A 416 -27.30 -11.36 42.69
CA ASN A 416 -28.53 -12.04 43.03
C ASN A 416 -29.61 -11.86 41.97
N ALA A 417 -29.76 -10.66 41.43
CA ALA A 417 -30.68 -10.37 40.34
C ALA A 417 -30.32 -11.14 39.06
N PHE A 418 -29.03 -11.20 38.71
CA PHE A 418 -28.57 -11.99 37.58
C PHE A 418 -28.80 -13.50 37.77
N GLU A 419 -28.46 -14.06 38.95
CA GLU A 419 -28.66 -15.46 39.25
C GLU A 419 -30.15 -15.83 39.23
N LYS A 420 -31.03 -14.95 39.78
CA LYS A 420 -32.50 -15.15 39.77
C LYS A 420 -33.03 -15.26 38.34
N GLU A 421 -32.62 -14.33 37.46
CA GLU A 421 -33.11 -14.31 36.08
C GLU A 421 -32.55 -15.48 35.26
N TYR A 422 -31.29 -15.80 35.46
CA TYR A 422 -30.66 -16.91 34.77
C TYR A 422 -31.29 -18.27 35.15
N ILE A 423 -31.51 -18.51 36.43
CA ILE A 423 -32.16 -19.71 36.92
C ILE A 423 -33.60 -19.77 36.42
N SER A 424 -34.35 -18.66 36.45
CA SER A 424 -35.73 -18.59 35.96
C SER A 424 -35.85 -18.89 34.47
N ARG A 425 -34.87 -18.43 33.66
CA ARG A 425 -34.80 -18.74 32.24
C ARG A 425 -34.52 -20.23 31.98
N LYS A 426 -33.57 -20.81 32.68
CA LYS A 426 -33.22 -22.22 32.56
C LYS A 426 -34.34 -23.15 33.04
N LEU A 427 -35.07 -22.78 34.05
CA LEU A 427 -36.25 -23.50 34.48
C LEU A 427 -37.36 -23.50 33.41
N ARG A 428 -37.58 -22.37 32.73
CA ARG A 428 -38.52 -22.27 31.59
C ARG A 428 -38.10 -23.11 30.40
N GLU A 429 -36.80 -23.10 30.06
CA GLU A 429 -36.22 -23.92 28.97
C GLU A 429 -36.45 -25.43 29.21
N HIS A 430 -36.40 -25.88 30.47
CA HIS A 430 -36.58 -27.26 30.86
C HIS A 430 -37.98 -27.57 31.42
N HIS A 431 -38.99 -26.77 31.04
CA HIS A 431 -40.39 -26.97 31.47
C HIS A 431 -40.55 -27.14 32.98
N TRP A 432 -39.85 -26.35 33.77
CA TRP A 432 -39.83 -26.34 35.23
C TRP A 432 -39.34 -27.66 35.89
N ASN A 433 -38.63 -28.51 35.11
CA ASN A 433 -38.05 -29.73 35.64
C ASN A 433 -36.72 -29.44 36.36
N ILE A 434 -36.75 -29.46 37.69
CA ILE A 434 -35.62 -29.09 38.56
C ILE A 434 -34.41 -30.02 38.35
N SER A 435 -34.62 -31.32 38.12
CA SER A 435 -33.53 -32.28 37.94
C SER A 435 -32.76 -32.00 36.67
N ARG A 436 -33.45 -31.85 35.52
CA ARG A 436 -32.84 -31.51 34.23
C ARG A 436 -32.18 -30.13 34.25
N THR A 437 -32.76 -29.16 34.94
CA THR A 437 -32.17 -27.82 35.08
C THR A 437 -30.91 -27.86 35.94
N ALA A 438 -30.85 -28.66 36.98
CA ALA A 438 -29.69 -28.83 37.83
C ALA A 438 -28.50 -29.46 37.04
N ASP A 439 -28.80 -30.47 36.22
CA ASP A 439 -27.83 -31.12 35.36
C ASP A 439 -27.25 -30.15 34.31
N ASP A 440 -28.12 -29.35 33.66
CA ASP A 440 -27.72 -28.35 32.67
C ASP A 440 -26.86 -27.21 33.28
N LEU A 441 -27.22 -26.79 34.50
CA LEU A 441 -26.47 -25.80 35.27
C LEU A 441 -25.20 -26.37 35.93
N LYS A 442 -24.96 -27.67 35.82
CA LYS A 442 -23.84 -28.42 36.46
C LYS A 442 -23.75 -28.16 37.97
N ILE A 443 -24.88 -28.17 38.64
CA ILE A 443 -24.95 -28.03 40.10
C ILE A 443 -25.84 -29.13 40.70
N GLU A 444 -25.63 -29.46 41.96
CA GLU A 444 -26.47 -30.42 42.65
C GLU A 444 -27.91 -29.96 42.77
N ARG A 445 -28.87 -30.90 42.64
CA ARG A 445 -30.30 -30.61 42.75
C ARG A 445 -30.63 -29.94 44.09
N SER A 446 -30.01 -30.36 45.18
CA SER A 446 -30.15 -29.75 46.52
C SER A 446 -29.71 -28.30 46.56
N HIS A 447 -28.65 -27.98 45.83
CA HIS A 447 -28.09 -26.64 45.73
C HIS A 447 -29.00 -25.74 44.87
N LEU A 448 -29.54 -26.23 43.75
CA LEU A 448 -30.50 -25.50 42.94
C LEU A 448 -31.80 -25.18 43.76
N HIS A 449 -32.33 -26.15 44.49
CA HIS A 449 -33.47 -25.93 45.34
C HIS A 449 -33.26 -24.85 46.40
N ARG A 450 -32.08 -24.81 47.01
CA ARG A 450 -31.69 -23.78 47.98
C ARG A 450 -31.60 -22.38 47.32
N LYS A 451 -31.03 -22.31 46.09
CA LYS A 451 -30.95 -21.04 45.34
C LYS A 451 -32.32 -20.54 44.87
N ILE A 452 -33.22 -21.41 44.41
CA ILE A 452 -34.60 -21.05 44.07
C ILE A 452 -35.29 -20.41 45.26
N LYS A 453 -35.13 -20.98 46.45
CA LYS A 453 -35.74 -20.47 47.68
C LYS A 453 -35.08 -19.17 48.18
N LEU A 454 -33.79 -19.06 48.09
CA LEU A 454 -33.00 -17.89 48.53
C LEU A 454 -33.26 -16.66 47.64
N LEU A 455 -33.41 -16.88 46.34
CA LEU A 455 -33.58 -15.84 45.33
C LEU A 455 -35.05 -15.53 45.02
N ASP A 456 -35.99 -16.19 45.73
CA ASP A 456 -37.45 -16.04 45.58
C ASP A 456 -37.88 -16.15 44.09
N VAL A 457 -37.47 -17.26 43.44
CA VAL A 457 -37.86 -17.57 42.05
C VAL A 457 -39.28 -18.17 42.10
N GLU A 458 -40.23 -17.49 41.43
CA GLU A 458 -41.62 -17.96 41.31
C GLU A 458 -41.67 -19.28 40.55
N MET A 459 -42.10 -20.34 41.19
CA MET A 459 -42.43 -21.63 40.59
C MET A 459 -43.87 -21.58 40.10
N ARG A 460 -44.14 -21.75 38.81
CA ARG A 460 -45.53 -21.96 38.37
C ARG A 460 -46.00 -23.34 38.81
N PRO A 461 -47.20 -23.46 39.38
CA PRO A 461 -47.77 -24.76 39.63
C PRO A 461 -48.05 -25.44 38.28
N GLU A 462 -47.71 -26.75 38.21
CA GLU A 462 -48.12 -27.61 37.13
C GLU A 462 -49.64 -27.57 36.98
N GLY A 463 -50.13 -27.14 35.78
CA GLY A 463 -51.48 -27.36 35.35
C GLY A 463 -51.53 -28.58 34.43
#